data_a636fb808067ccd1b8d4c206a27ab1a1
#
_entry.id   a636fb808067ccd1b8d4c206a27ab1a1
#
_cell.length_a   1.000
_cell.length_b   1.000
_cell.length_c   1.000
_cell.angle_alpha   90.00
_cell.angle_beta   90.00
_cell.angle_gamma   90.00
#
_symmetry.space_group_name_H-M   'P 1'
#
loop_
_entity.id
_entity.type
_entity.pdbx_description
1 polymer ?
#
loop_
_entity_poly.entity_id
_entity_poly.type
_entity_poly.pdbx_seq_one_letter_code
_entity_poly.pdbx_strand_id
1 'polypeptide(L)'
;MSNRPSLDQIGLSTGKKARLHRILYQHGLRNGTAIFLPYDHGLEHGPRDFAGDPESGDPKHIIKLALEGGFNGIAVQIGLASKFYWEYAGEVPLVLKLNGKTDIPAPPDPLSPVNASVEEAVRLGADAVGYTLYTGSPAQERDFAQYLRVREDAERFGMPLIVWSYPRGAAIDAKGGRDSFYAVDYAARTASELGADLVKVNFPQPGKQSGVPEAYRREVSPQQAIDAVVRSANRTLLLVSGGEHAGDEAMLEKARQSMEAGATGLIFGRNVFQRSHDDSLRLIAQLREILAKHPS
;
A
#
# COMPACT_ATOMS: atom_id res chain seq x y z
N MET A 1 -7.27 3.77 23.58
CA MET A 1 -6.07 4.41 22.98
C MET A 1 -5.83 3.74 21.63
N SER A 2 -5.58 4.49 20.58
CA SER A 2 -5.30 3.94 19.26
C SER A 2 -4.07 3.05 19.31
N ASN A 3 -4.12 1.86 18.68
CA ASN A 3 -2.96 0.97 18.54
C ASN A 3 -1.95 1.49 17.48
N ARG A 4 -2.24 2.62 16.84
CA ARG A 4 -1.39 3.22 15.81
C ARG A 4 -0.17 3.85 16.44
N PRO A 5 1.06 3.50 16.00
CA PRO A 5 2.27 4.19 16.45
C PRO A 5 2.31 5.61 15.85
N SER A 6 2.66 6.61 16.67
CA SER A 6 3.01 7.95 16.18
C SER A 6 4.43 7.97 15.62
N LEU A 7 4.77 9.00 14.82
CA LEU A 7 6.13 9.15 14.27
C LEU A 7 7.21 9.27 15.35
N ASP A 8 6.85 9.71 16.55
CA ASP A 8 7.79 9.83 17.69
C ASP A 8 8.07 8.48 18.38
N GLN A 9 7.23 7.49 18.14
CA GLN A 9 7.38 6.12 18.69
C GLN A 9 8.13 5.18 17.75
N ILE A 10 8.44 5.63 16.51
CA ILE A 10 9.15 4.86 15.50
C ILE A 10 10.58 5.36 15.40
N GLY A 11 11.54 4.44 15.43
CA GLY A 11 12.98 4.76 15.27
C GLY A 11 13.34 5.10 13.82
N LEU A 12 12.96 6.27 13.33
CA LEU A 12 13.22 6.75 11.97
C LEU A 12 14.43 7.65 11.90
N SER A 13 15.21 7.58 10.80
CA SER A 13 16.19 8.62 10.49
C SER A 13 15.48 9.97 10.25
N THR A 14 16.20 11.08 10.47
CA THR A 14 15.63 12.43 10.33
C THR A 14 15.01 12.66 8.95
N GLY A 15 15.65 12.16 7.89
CA GLY A 15 15.14 12.29 6.53
C GLY A 15 13.81 11.56 6.33
N LYS A 16 13.70 10.32 6.81
CA LYS A 16 12.46 9.54 6.79
C LYS A 16 11.35 10.22 7.59
N LYS A 17 11.67 10.67 8.81
CA LYS A 17 10.70 11.36 9.67
C LYS A 17 10.17 12.64 9.02
N ALA A 18 11.02 13.45 8.41
CA ALA A 18 10.63 14.69 7.74
C ALA A 18 9.69 14.42 6.55
N ARG A 19 9.99 13.40 5.73
CA ARG A 19 9.14 13.02 4.59
C ARG A 19 7.80 12.44 5.03
N LEU A 20 7.80 11.55 6.02
CA LEU A 20 6.54 11.01 6.58
C LEU A 20 5.71 12.10 7.25
N HIS A 21 6.34 13.09 7.89
CA HIS A 21 5.62 14.23 8.44
C HIS A 21 4.92 15.04 7.34
N ARG A 22 5.58 15.26 6.19
CA ARG A 22 4.91 15.91 5.03
C ARG A 22 3.70 15.10 4.57
N ILE A 23 3.87 13.80 4.37
CA ILE A 23 2.77 12.91 3.94
C ILE A 23 1.61 12.95 4.92
N LEU A 24 1.85 12.79 6.21
CA LEU A 24 0.79 12.56 7.22
C LEU A 24 0.19 13.85 7.79
N TYR A 25 0.96 14.95 7.85
CA TYR A 25 0.57 16.17 8.56
C TYR A 25 0.56 17.43 7.70
N GLN A 26 1.02 17.39 6.44
CA GLN A 26 0.97 18.53 5.53
C GLN A 26 0.06 18.28 4.32
N HIS A 27 -0.26 17.03 4.03
CA HIS A 27 -1.18 16.64 2.96
C HIS A 27 -2.38 15.86 3.50
N GLY A 28 -3.39 15.67 2.67
CA GLY A 28 -4.60 14.94 3.03
C GLY A 28 -5.38 15.63 4.15
N LEU A 29 -5.75 14.88 5.19
CA LEU A 29 -6.47 15.41 6.36
C LEU A 29 -5.56 16.09 7.38
N ARG A 30 -4.25 15.97 7.27
CA ARG A 30 -3.24 16.57 8.16
C ARG A 30 -3.36 16.15 9.63
N ASN A 31 -3.92 14.99 9.87
CA ASN A 31 -4.26 14.47 11.20
C ASN A 31 -3.52 13.18 11.57
N GLY A 32 -2.46 12.84 10.81
CA GLY A 32 -1.68 11.62 11.02
C GLY A 32 -2.26 10.37 10.35
N THR A 33 -3.40 10.49 9.65
CA THR A 33 -3.92 9.43 8.79
C THR A 33 -3.50 9.67 7.34
N ALA A 34 -3.56 8.62 6.51
CA ALA A 34 -3.23 8.74 5.10
C ALA A 34 -4.21 8.00 4.18
N ILE A 35 -4.47 8.59 3.03
CA ILE A 35 -5.06 7.91 1.89
C ILE A 35 -4.14 8.06 0.68
N PHE A 36 -3.77 6.95 0.06
CA PHE A 36 -2.91 6.92 -1.12
C PHE A 36 -3.66 6.46 -2.36
N LEU A 37 -3.33 7.06 -3.51
CA LEU A 37 -3.81 6.64 -4.82
C LEU A 37 -2.70 5.88 -5.55
N PRO A 38 -2.70 4.54 -5.57
CA PRO A 38 -1.75 3.77 -6.39
C PRO A 38 -2.20 3.78 -7.86
N TYR A 39 -1.28 4.17 -8.73
CA TYR A 39 -1.44 4.15 -10.18
C TYR A 39 -0.25 3.42 -10.82
N ASP A 40 0.11 2.28 -10.25
CA ASP A 40 1.19 1.39 -10.68
C ASP A 40 0.69 0.13 -11.42
N HIS A 41 -0.61 0.06 -11.67
CA HIS A 41 -1.31 -1.11 -12.22
C HIS A 41 -1.01 -1.36 -13.71
N GLY A 42 -0.70 -0.31 -14.48
CA GLY A 42 -0.48 -0.42 -15.93
C GLY A 42 0.69 -1.33 -16.31
N LEU A 43 1.75 -1.40 -15.49
CA LEU A 43 2.83 -2.35 -15.69
C LEU A 43 2.38 -3.79 -15.36
N GLU A 44 1.66 -3.97 -14.27
CA GLU A 44 1.30 -5.30 -13.76
C GLU A 44 0.15 -5.92 -14.56
N HIS A 45 -0.92 -5.16 -14.78
CA HIS A 45 -2.14 -5.67 -15.41
C HIS A 45 -2.31 -5.25 -16.87
N GLY A 46 -1.44 -4.38 -17.37
CA GLY A 46 -1.56 -3.80 -18.72
C GLY A 46 -2.71 -2.79 -18.82
N PRO A 47 -3.05 -2.34 -20.04
CA PRO A 47 -4.04 -1.29 -20.25
C PRO A 47 -5.49 -1.72 -19.95
N ARG A 48 -5.74 -2.99 -19.67
CA ARG A 48 -7.09 -3.50 -19.37
C ARG A 48 -7.73 -2.82 -18.15
N ASP A 49 -6.93 -2.38 -17.18
CA ASP A 49 -7.43 -1.72 -15.98
C ASP A 49 -8.00 -0.31 -16.26
N PHE A 50 -7.73 0.24 -17.44
CA PHE A 50 -8.20 1.56 -17.90
C PHE A 50 -9.29 1.48 -18.98
N ALA A 51 -9.69 0.27 -19.38
CA ALA A 51 -10.65 0.08 -20.49
C ALA A 51 -12.08 0.52 -20.14
N GLY A 52 -12.45 0.50 -18.85
CA GLY A 52 -13.79 0.86 -18.38
C GLY A 52 -14.05 2.36 -18.31
N ASP A 53 -12.99 3.15 -18.14
CA ASP A 53 -12.98 4.61 -18.17
C ASP A 53 -11.73 5.09 -18.89
N PRO A 54 -11.84 5.57 -20.14
CA PRO A 54 -10.68 6.03 -20.92
C PRO A 54 -9.90 7.16 -20.27
N GLU A 55 -10.53 8.02 -19.47
CA GLU A 55 -9.85 9.11 -18.75
C GLU A 55 -8.89 8.55 -17.70
N SER A 56 -9.20 7.39 -17.13
CA SER A 56 -8.30 6.72 -16.20
C SER A 56 -6.97 6.26 -16.81
N GLY A 57 -6.88 6.21 -18.13
CA GLY A 57 -5.64 5.95 -18.87
C GLY A 57 -4.70 7.16 -18.97
N ASP A 58 -5.18 8.37 -18.67
CA ASP A 58 -4.37 9.60 -18.66
C ASP A 58 -3.74 9.84 -17.27
N PRO A 59 -2.40 9.76 -17.14
CA PRO A 59 -1.74 10.05 -15.87
C PRO A 59 -2.02 11.45 -15.31
N LYS A 60 -2.23 12.46 -16.17
CA LYS A 60 -2.57 13.82 -15.72
C LYS A 60 -3.95 13.88 -15.07
N HIS A 61 -4.93 13.16 -15.63
CA HIS A 61 -6.25 13.04 -15.02
C HIS A 61 -6.16 12.43 -13.62
N ILE A 62 -5.36 11.36 -13.47
CA ILE A 62 -5.20 10.67 -12.18
C ILE A 62 -4.45 11.54 -11.15
N ILE A 63 -3.44 12.31 -11.56
CA ILE A 63 -2.75 13.23 -10.65
C ILE A 63 -3.71 14.34 -10.18
N LYS A 64 -4.53 14.90 -11.10
CA LYS A 64 -5.57 15.87 -10.75
C LYS A 64 -6.60 15.28 -9.77
N LEU A 65 -7.06 14.05 -10.03
CA LEU A 65 -7.96 13.35 -9.11
C LEU A 65 -7.33 13.18 -7.72
N ALA A 66 -6.03 12.91 -7.63
CA ALA A 66 -5.32 12.82 -6.35
C ALA A 66 -5.28 14.18 -5.62
N LEU A 67 -5.08 15.28 -6.35
CA LEU A 67 -5.09 16.64 -5.81
C LEU A 67 -6.48 17.05 -5.31
N GLU A 68 -7.49 16.96 -6.17
CA GLU A 68 -8.87 17.33 -5.87
C GLU A 68 -9.47 16.46 -4.75
N GLY A 69 -9.17 15.17 -4.77
CA GLY A 69 -9.55 14.23 -3.71
C GLY A 69 -8.80 14.43 -2.39
N GLY A 70 -7.73 15.22 -2.38
CA GLY A 70 -6.92 15.48 -1.19
C GLY A 70 -6.23 14.24 -0.66
N PHE A 71 -5.57 13.49 -1.55
CA PHE A 71 -4.75 12.34 -1.18
C PHE A 71 -3.46 12.77 -0.48
N ASN A 72 -2.92 11.86 0.34
CA ASN A 72 -1.62 12.03 0.99
C ASN A 72 -0.46 11.67 0.07
N GLY A 73 -0.72 11.06 -1.07
CA GLY A 73 0.28 10.75 -2.07
C GLY A 73 -0.25 9.88 -3.19
N ILE A 74 0.49 9.88 -4.30
CA ILE A 74 0.25 9.04 -5.47
C ILE A 74 1.43 8.11 -5.70
N ALA A 75 1.15 6.83 -5.97
CA ALA A 75 2.19 5.85 -6.26
C ALA A 75 2.21 5.50 -7.74
N VAL A 76 3.33 5.77 -8.42
CA VAL A 76 3.48 5.56 -9.87
C VAL A 76 4.83 4.92 -10.20
N GLN A 77 4.91 4.32 -11.39
CA GLN A 77 6.15 3.77 -11.96
C GLN A 77 7.03 4.89 -12.55
N ILE A 78 8.34 4.64 -12.63
CA ILE A 78 9.36 5.61 -13.07
C ILE A 78 9.04 6.29 -14.41
N GLY A 79 8.55 5.53 -15.39
CA GLY A 79 8.25 6.06 -16.71
C GLY A 79 7.11 7.10 -16.71
N LEU A 80 6.12 6.95 -15.85
CA LEU A 80 5.03 7.91 -15.68
C LEU A 80 5.47 9.08 -14.80
N ALA A 81 6.18 8.81 -13.70
CA ALA A 81 6.70 9.85 -12.83
C ALA A 81 7.59 10.84 -13.63
N SER A 82 8.53 10.34 -14.42
CA SER A 82 9.46 11.18 -15.20
C SER A 82 8.78 12.03 -16.26
N LYS A 83 7.64 11.57 -16.82
CA LYS A 83 6.95 12.26 -17.91
C LYS A 83 5.88 13.24 -17.46
N PHE A 84 5.24 12.98 -16.33
CA PHE A 84 4.00 13.68 -15.97
C PHE A 84 4.04 14.33 -14.58
N TYR A 85 4.83 13.81 -13.61
CA TYR A 85 4.78 14.31 -12.25
C TYR A 85 5.41 15.70 -12.06
N TRP A 86 6.37 16.08 -12.89
CA TRP A 86 7.10 17.35 -12.77
C TRP A 86 6.17 18.59 -12.75
N GLU A 87 5.03 18.53 -13.45
CA GLU A 87 4.03 19.61 -13.47
C GLU A 87 3.34 19.81 -12.10
N TYR A 88 3.37 18.79 -11.23
CA TYR A 88 2.65 18.71 -9.96
C TYR A 88 3.59 18.52 -8.76
N ALA A 89 4.89 18.68 -9.00
CA ALA A 89 5.89 18.49 -7.96
C ALA A 89 5.69 19.47 -6.79
N GLY A 90 5.58 18.92 -5.57
CA GLY A 90 5.29 19.69 -4.38
C GLY A 90 3.79 19.87 -4.04
N GLU A 91 2.87 19.57 -4.98
CA GLU A 91 1.43 19.68 -4.75
C GLU A 91 0.83 18.40 -4.15
N VAL A 92 1.27 17.23 -4.61
CA VAL A 92 0.93 15.92 -4.06
C VAL A 92 2.19 15.09 -3.84
N PRO A 93 2.39 14.45 -2.68
CA PRO A 93 3.55 13.60 -2.44
C PRO A 93 3.67 12.45 -3.44
N LEU A 94 4.88 12.25 -3.96
CA LEU A 94 5.20 11.13 -4.86
C LEU A 94 5.70 9.93 -4.06
N VAL A 95 5.11 8.77 -4.32
CA VAL A 95 5.66 7.46 -3.96
C VAL A 95 6.19 6.82 -5.25
N LEU A 96 7.50 6.79 -5.46
CA LEU A 96 8.06 6.14 -6.63
C LEU A 96 8.07 4.63 -6.44
N LYS A 97 7.36 3.89 -7.30
CA LYS A 97 7.39 2.43 -7.29
C LYS A 97 8.68 1.93 -7.92
N LEU A 98 9.49 1.18 -7.14
CA LEU A 98 10.83 0.78 -7.55
C LEU A 98 10.88 -0.56 -8.28
N ASN A 99 9.84 -1.37 -8.17
CA ASN A 99 9.78 -2.68 -8.81
C ASN A 99 8.37 -2.96 -9.37
N GLY A 100 8.31 -3.91 -10.28
CA GLY A 100 7.06 -4.35 -10.89
C GLY A 100 7.32 -5.46 -11.88
N LYS A 101 6.27 -6.20 -12.24
CA LYS A 101 6.29 -7.25 -13.26
C LYS A 101 5.03 -7.17 -14.10
N THR A 102 5.03 -7.79 -15.27
CA THR A 102 3.80 -8.05 -16.01
C THR A 102 3.16 -9.36 -15.52
N ASP A 103 1.85 -9.50 -15.68
CA ASP A 103 1.14 -10.75 -15.38
C ASP A 103 0.90 -11.64 -16.62
N ILE A 104 1.49 -11.26 -17.77
CA ILE A 104 1.40 -12.05 -19.02
C ILE A 104 1.92 -13.47 -18.82
N PRO A 105 3.16 -13.70 -18.34
CA PRO A 105 3.53 -15.01 -17.87
C PRO A 105 3.05 -15.19 -16.43
N ALA A 106 2.27 -16.23 -16.16
CA ALA A 106 1.94 -16.63 -14.79
C ALA A 106 3.16 -17.36 -14.18
N PRO A 107 4.03 -16.67 -13.43
CA PRO A 107 5.23 -17.31 -12.92
C PRO A 107 4.87 -18.27 -11.78
N PRO A 108 5.47 -19.48 -11.74
CA PRO A 108 5.37 -20.35 -10.57
C PRO A 108 6.01 -19.68 -9.33
N ASP A 109 7.00 -18.82 -9.56
CA ASP A 109 7.79 -18.14 -8.55
C ASP A 109 7.64 -16.62 -8.71
N PRO A 110 6.60 -15.98 -8.15
CA PRO A 110 6.41 -14.54 -8.35
C PRO A 110 7.56 -13.75 -7.74
N LEU A 111 8.14 -12.88 -8.58
CA LEU A 111 9.15 -11.90 -8.26
C LEU A 111 8.89 -10.66 -9.09
N SER A 112 8.91 -9.49 -8.46
CA SER A 112 8.86 -8.20 -9.16
C SER A 112 10.29 -7.65 -9.29
N PRO A 113 10.88 -7.63 -10.49
CA PRO A 113 12.22 -7.08 -10.67
C PRO A 113 12.25 -5.57 -10.42
N VAL A 114 13.37 -5.06 -9.90
CA VAL A 114 13.62 -3.64 -9.74
C VAL A 114 13.73 -2.98 -11.13
N ASN A 115 13.05 -1.86 -11.30
CA ASN A 115 13.02 -1.06 -12.54
C ASN A 115 13.30 0.43 -12.29
N ALA A 116 13.52 0.83 -11.04
CA ALA A 116 13.92 2.17 -10.65
C ALA A 116 14.76 2.10 -9.36
N SER A 117 15.53 3.15 -9.08
CA SER A 117 16.38 3.27 -7.90
C SER A 117 15.85 4.31 -6.91
N VAL A 118 16.32 4.21 -5.66
CA VAL A 118 16.05 5.24 -4.63
C VAL A 118 16.67 6.58 -5.04
N GLU A 119 17.82 6.58 -5.70
CA GLU A 119 18.46 7.79 -6.20
C GLU A 119 17.61 8.52 -7.24
N GLU A 120 16.95 7.76 -8.16
CA GLU A 120 16.00 8.35 -9.11
C GLU A 120 14.79 8.95 -8.39
N ALA A 121 14.30 8.30 -7.33
CA ALA A 121 13.24 8.85 -6.50
C ALA A 121 13.65 10.18 -5.84
N VAL A 122 14.88 10.29 -5.35
CA VAL A 122 15.42 11.56 -4.80
C VAL A 122 15.45 12.64 -5.88
N ARG A 123 15.94 12.32 -7.08
CA ARG A 123 15.99 13.30 -8.20
C ARG A 123 14.60 13.76 -8.66
N LEU A 124 13.59 12.90 -8.54
CA LEU A 124 12.19 13.24 -8.86
C LEU A 124 11.48 13.98 -7.70
N GLY A 125 12.15 14.21 -6.58
CA GLY A 125 11.54 14.86 -5.42
C GLY A 125 10.52 13.98 -4.68
N ALA A 126 10.64 12.66 -4.79
CA ALA A 126 9.71 11.74 -4.13
C ALA A 126 9.80 11.84 -2.59
N ASP A 127 8.65 11.66 -1.94
CA ASP A 127 8.53 11.63 -0.48
C ASP A 127 8.60 10.21 0.10
N ALA A 128 8.41 9.20 -0.72
CA ALA A 128 8.60 7.79 -0.36
C ALA A 128 8.91 6.93 -1.60
N VAL A 129 9.37 5.73 -1.34
CA VAL A 129 9.51 4.68 -2.37
C VAL A 129 8.62 3.49 -2.06
N GLY A 130 8.14 2.83 -3.10
CA GLY A 130 7.29 1.65 -3.01
C GLY A 130 8.00 0.40 -3.52
N TYR A 131 7.86 -0.71 -2.79
CA TYR A 131 8.41 -2.01 -3.17
C TYR A 131 7.37 -3.12 -3.02
N THR A 132 7.19 -3.98 -4.01
CA THR A 132 6.37 -5.19 -3.89
C THR A 132 7.22 -6.36 -3.44
N LEU A 133 6.84 -6.96 -2.31
CA LEU A 133 7.44 -8.14 -1.71
C LEU A 133 6.43 -9.30 -1.74
N TYR A 134 6.84 -10.46 -2.27
CA TYR A 134 5.97 -11.63 -2.32
C TYR A 134 6.26 -12.61 -1.18
N THR A 135 5.55 -12.45 -0.06
CA THR A 135 5.64 -13.36 1.08
C THR A 135 5.13 -14.76 0.69
N GLY A 136 5.97 -15.77 0.89
CA GLY A 136 5.66 -17.16 0.55
C GLY A 136 6.00 -17.59 -0.87
N SER A 137 6.55 -16.69 -1.71
CA SER A 137 7.07 -17.04 -3.02
C SER A 137 8.31 -17.95 -2.89
N PRO A 138 8.44 -18.98 -3.73
CA PRO A 138 9.69 -19.75 -3.84
C PRO A 138 10.91 -18.92 -4.25
N ALA A 139 10.68 -17.76 -4.88
CA ALA A 139 11.74 -16.80 -5.26
C ALA A 139 12.19 -15.88 -4.11
N GLN A 140 11.79 -16.13 -2.85
CA GLN A 140 12.03 -15.23 -1.72
C GLN A 140 13.52 -14.91 -1.49
N GLU A 141 14.43 -15.83 -1.79
CA GLU A 141 15.88 -15.57 -1.65
C GLU A 141 16.31 -14.41 -2.55
N ARG A 142 15.90 -14.42 -3.81
CA ARG A 142 16.19 -13.35 -4.78
C ARG A 142 15.47 -12.07 -4.43
N ASP A 143 14.22 -12.17 -3.98
CA ASP A 143 13.40 -11.03 -3.57
C ASP A 143 14.01 -10.32 -2.36
N PHE A 144 14.43 -11.08 -1.34
CA PHE A 144 15.08 -10.52 -0.14
C PHE A 144 16.45 -9.91 -0.44
N ALA A 145 17.24 -10.52 -1.33
CA ALA A 145 18.52 -9.94 -1.76
C ALA A 145 18.33 -8.60 -2.51
N GLN A 146 17.31 -8.50 -3.35
CA GLN A 146 16.93 -7.28 -4.04
C GLN A 146 16.39 -6.23 -3.05
N TYR A 147 15.50 -6.63 -2.15
CA TYR A 147 14.92 -5.79 -1.12
C TYR A 147 15.98 -5.19 -0.18
N LEU A 148 16.97 -5.98 0.24
CA LEU A 148 18.07 -5.51 1.09
C LEU A 148 18.76 -4.27 0.50
N ARG A 149 19.09 -4.30 -0.80
CA ARG A 149 19.74 -3.18 -1.50
C ARG A 149 18.85 -1.94 -1.52
N VAL A 150 17.57 -2.11 -1.82
CA VAL A 150 16.59 -1.01 -1.79
C VAL A 150 16.47 -0.41 -0.40
N ARG A 151 16.43 -1.23 0.65
CA ARG A 151 16.35 -0.77 2.04
C ARG A 151 17.60 0.01 2.45
N GLU A 152 18.79 -0.47 2.09
CA GLU A 152 20.07 0.20 2.39
C GLU A 152 20.15 1.58 1.71
N ASP A 153 19.73 1.67 0.44
CA ASP A 153 19.67 2.94 -0.27
C ASP A 153 18.58 3.86 0.32
N ALA A 154 17.41 3.33 0.66
CA ALA A 154 16.34 4.08 1.30
C ALA A 154 16.82 4.67 2.64
N GLU A 155 17.58 3.93 3.44
CA GLU A 155 18.18 4.43 4.68
C GLU A 155 19.23 5.51 4.41
N ARG A 156 20.15 5.29 3.46
CA ARG A 156 21.18 6.24 3.05
C ARG A 156 20.61 7.60 2.65
N PHE A 157 19.50 7.61 1.90
CA PHE A 157 18.87 8.83 1.41
C PHE A 157 17.76 9.37 2.33
N GLY A 158 17.52 8.74 3.49
CA GLY A 158 16.44 9.11 4.39
C GLY A 158 15.07 9.02 3.72
N MET A 159 14.87 8.02 2.86
CA MET A 159 13.68 7.82 2.06
C MET A 159 12.75 6.79 2.73
N PRO A 160 11.50 7.12 3.08
CA PRO A 160 10.56 6.15 3.60
C PRO A 160 10.29 5.02 2.60
N LEU A 161 10.28 3.77 3.09
CA LEU A 161 10.05 2.57 2.30
C LEU A 161 8.68 1.99 2.63
N ILE A 162 7.78 2.06 1.65
CA ILE A 162 6.45 1.45 1.71
C ILE A 162 6.50 0.09 1.02
N VAL A 163 6.16 -0.98 1.72
CA VAL A 163 6.19 -2.34 1.19
C VAL A 163 4.77 -2.82 0.88
N TRP A 164 4.51 -3.13 -0.39
CA TRP A 164 3.34 -3.90 -0.82
C TRP A 164 3.61 -5.36 -0.49
N SER A 165 3.22 -5.82 0.69
CA SER A 165 3.48 -7.18 1.15
C SER A 165 2.34 -8.10 0.71
N TYR A 166 2.58 -8.83 -0.36
CA TYR A 166 1.58 -9.68 -0.98
C TYR A 166 1.91 -11.16 -0.82
N PRO A 167 1.08 -11.92 -0.08
CA PRO A 167 1.22 -13.37 -0.04
C PRO A 167 1.00 -13.97 -1.43
N ARG A 168 1.92 -14.81 -1.90
CA ARG A 168 1.84 -15.48 -3.20
C ARG A 168 2.55 -16.83 -3.16
N GLY A 169 2.16 -17.68 -4.12
CA GLY A 169 2.76 -18.99 -4.35
C GLY A 169 1.91 -20.17 -3.87
N ALA A 170 2.17 -21.36 -4.40
CA ALA A 170 1.38 -22.56 -4.14
C ALA A 170 1.28 -22.91 -2.64
N ALA A 171 2.32 -22.61 -1.85
CA ALA A 171 2.30 -22.84 -0.41
C ALA A 171 1.31 -21.91 0.33
N ILE A 172 1.07 -20.71 -0.19
CA ILE A 172 0.05 -19.78 0.32
C ILE A 172 -1.34 -20.26 -0.08
N ASP A 173 -1.51 -20.67 -1.34
CA ASP A 173 -2.79 -21.18 -1.84
C ASP A 173 -3.25 -22.40 -1.06
N ALA A 174 -2.33 -23.31 -0.71
CA ALA A 174 -2.59 -24.48 0.14
C ALA A 174 -2.96 -24.14 1.60
N LYS A 175 -2.78 -22.88 2.03
CA LYS A 175 -3.07 -22.38 3.39
C LYS A 175 -4.15 -21.31 3.42
N GLY A 176 -5.18 -21.47 2.61
CA GLY A 176 -6.34 -20.56 2.59
C GLY A 176 -6.23 -19.40 1.60
N GLY A 177 -5.14 -19.32 0.84
CA GLY A 177 -4.97 -18.32 -0.22
C GLY A 177 -4.41 -16.98 0.25
N ARG A 178 -4.16 -16.12 -0.72
CA ARG A 178 -3.43 -14.86 -0.58
C ARG A 178 -4.07 -13.83 0.37
N ASP A 179 -5.38 -13.86 0.53
CA ASP A 179 -6.12 -12.93 1.37
C ASP A 179 -6.58 -13.58 2.68
N SER A 180 -6.15 -14.83 2.96
CA SER A 180 -6.47 -15.49 4.23
C SER A 180 -5.88 -14.73 5.41
N PHE A 181 -6.57 -14.79 6.56
CA PHE A 181 -6.07 -14.15 7.79
C PHE A 181 -4.63 -14.55 8.10
N TYR A 182 -4.30 -15.85 8.00
CA TYR A 182 -2.91 -16.32 8.19
C TYR A 182 -1.92 -15.66 7.25
N ALA A 183 -2.23 -15.62 5.96
CA ALA A 183 -1.29 -15.12 4.95
C ALA A 183 -1.07 -13.60 5.10
N VAL A 184 -2.15 -12.84 5.32
CA VAL A 184 -2.07 -11.38 5.49
C VAL A 184 -1.35 -10.99 6.77
N ASP A 185 -1.63 -11.69 7.88
CA ASP A 185 -0.95 -11.48 9.16
C ASP A 185 0.54 -11.77 9.06
N TYR A 186 0.89 -12.90 8.41
CA TYR A 186 2.28 -13.25 8.13
C TYR A 186 2.98 -12.20 7.25
N ALA A 187 2.31 -11.71 6.21
CA ALA A 187 2.85 -10.71 5.30
C ALA A 187 3.12 -9.37 6.01
N ALA A 188 2.23 -8.92 6.88
CA ALA A 188 2.44 -7.72 7.69
C ALA A 188 3.66 -7.88 8.60
N ARG A 189 3.79 -9.02 9.26
CA ARG A 189 4.94 -9.32 10.13
C ARG A 189 6.24 -9.42 9.35
N THR A 190 6.25 -10.09 8.21
CA THR A 190 7.44 -10.22 7.36
C THR A 190 7.98 -8.85 6.94
N ALA A 191 7.12 -7.95 6.46
CA ALA A 191 7.55 -6.61 6.06
C ALA A 191 8.12 -5.81 7.24
N SER A 192 7.50 -5.92 8.42
CA SER A 192 7.99 -5.30 9.66
C SER A 192 9.38 -5.81 10.03
N GLU A 193 9.60 -7.12 10.07
CA GLU A 193 10.89 -7.74 10.41
C GLU A 193 11.98 -7.41 9.39
N LEU A 194 11.62 -7.21 8.13
CA LEU A 194 12.55 -6.81 7.07
C LEU A 194 12.85 -5.30 7.06
N GLY A 195 12.21 -4.50 7.92
CA GLY A 195 12.51 -3.09 8.11
C GLY A 195 11.74 -2.15 7.19
N ALA A 196 10.52 -2.50 6.81
CA ALA A 196 9.60 -1.55 6.17
C ALA A 196 9.22 -0.42 7.12
N ASP A 197 9.16 0.82 6.63
CA ASP A 197 8.61 1.95 7.39
C ASP A 197 7.08 1.94 7.37
N LEU A 198 6.51 1.61 6.21
CA LEU A 198 5.09 1.35 6.05
C LEU A 198 4.89 -0.01 5.36
N VAL A 199 3.81 -0.69 5.70
CA VAL A 199 3.37 -1.91 5.00
C VAL A 199 1.97 -1.75 4.46
N LYS A 200 1.79 -2.08 3.18
CA LYS A 200 0.47 -2.23 2.55
C LYS A 200 0.11 -3.70 2.53
N VAL A 201 -1.07 -4.02 3.03
CA VAL A 201 -1.66 -5.36 2.98
C VAL A 201 -3.10 -5.31 2.44
N ASN A 202 -3.61 -6.45 1.99
CA ASN A 202 -5.04 -6.58 1.72
C ASN A 202 -5.80 -6.71 3.05
N PHE A 203 -7.10 -6.37 3.04
CA PHE A 203 -7.97 -6.66 4.18
C PHE A 203 -8.06 -8.18 4.35
N PRO A 204 -7.77 -8.75 5.57
CA PRO A 204 -7.75 -10.19 5.77
C PRO A 204 -9.14 -10.79 5.64
N GLN A 205 -9.24 -11.94 4.96
CA GLN A 205 -10.45 -12.73 4.91
C GLN A 205 -10.52 -13.61 6.18
N PRO A 206 -11.50 -13.37 7.06
CA PRO A 206 -11.64 -14.15 8.28
C PRO A 206 -12.21 -15.53 7.98
N GLY A 207 -12.29 -16.35 9.01
CA GLY A 207 -12.93 -17.65 8.94
C GLY A 207 -11.98 -18.82 9.17
N LYS A 208 -12.54 -20.01 9.06
CA LYS A 208 -11.83 -21.25 9.34
C LYS A 208 -10.89 -21.59 8.18
N GLN A 209 -9.61 -21.66 8.48
CA GLN A 209 -8.55 -21.87 7.52
C GLN A 209 -8.04 -23.33 7.59
N SER A 210 -8.29 -24.12 6.55
CA SER A 210 -7.69 -25.45 6.43
C SER A 210 -6.20 -25.34 6.03
N GLY A 211 -5.35 -26.23 6.54
CA GLY A 211 -3.93 -26.26 6.18
C GLY A 211 -3.07 -25.18 6.85
N VAL A 212 -3.64 -24.27 7.64
CA VAL A 212 -2.89 -23.26 8.40
C VAL A 212 -2.37 -23.81 9.74
N PRO A 213 -1.35 -23.18 10.35
CA PRO A 213 -0.93 -23.49 11.71
C PRO A 213 -2.07 -23.43 12.73
N GLU A 214 -1.99 -24.21 13.79
CA GLU A 214 -3.04 -24.37 14.80
C GLU A 214 -3.54 -23.04 15.37
N ALA A 215 -2.64 -22.09 15.61
CA ALA A 215 -2.97 -20.76 16.12
C ALA A 215 -3.98 -19.99 15.25
N TYR A 216 -4.09 -20.32 13.95
CA TYR A 216 -5.00 -19.68 13.00
C TYR A 216 -6.25 -20.51 12.67
N ARG A 217 -6.43 -21.69 13.27
CA ARG A 217 -7.59 -22.57 12.99
C ARG A 217 -8.86 -22.18 13.70
N ARG A 218 -8.84 -21.10 14.48
CA ARG A 218 -10.01 -20.55 15.17
C ARG A 218 -10.81 -19.64 14.23
N GLU A 219 -12.11 -19.59 14.44
CA GLU A 219 -12.96 -18.58 13.83
C GLU A 219 -12.69 -17.22 14.49
N VAL A 220 -12.57 -16.20 13.66
CA VAL A 220 -12.40 -14.80 14.08
C VAL A 220 -13.34 -13.91 13.25
N SER A 221 -13.81 -12.82 13.84
CA SER A 221 -14.56 -11.81 13.10
C SER A 221 -13.62 -11.01 12.18
N PRO A 222 -14.17 -10.30 11.15
CA PRO A 222 -13.37 -9.39 10.33
C PRO A 222 -12.57 -8.38 11.17
N GLN A 223 -13.18 -7.80 12.20
CA GLN A 223 -12.52 -6.88 13.12
C GLN A 223 -11.36 -7.54 13.88
N GLN A 224 -11.57 -8.72 14.41
CA GLN A 224 -10.52 -9.46 15.14
C GLN A 224 -9.34 -9.83 14.22
N ALA A 225 -9.62 -10.15 12.96
CA ALA A 225 -8.59 -10.46 11.97
C ALA A 225 -7.72 -9.23 11.67
N ILE A 226 -8.32 -8.08 11.38
CA ILE A 226 -7.55 -6.86 11.09
C ILE A 226 -6.85 -6.32 12.33
N ASP A 227 -7.44 -6.44 13.53
CA ASP A 227 -6.78 -6.10 14.81
C ASP A 227 -5.48 -6.92 15.01
N ALA A 228 -5.51 -8.19 14.65
CA ALA A 228 -4.32 -9.05 14.74
C ALA A 228 -3.25 -8.61 13.74
N VAL A 229 -3.63 -8.31 12.49
CA VAL A 229 -2.70 -7.83 11.45
C VAL A 229 -2.03 -6.53 11.86
N VAL A 230 -2.78 -5.57 12.42
CA VAL A 230 -2.21 -4.32 12.94
C VAL A 230 -1.21 -4.59 14.07
N ARG A 231 -1.53 -5.49 15.00
CA ARG A 231 -0.59 -5.89 16.07
C ARG A 231 0.67 -6.55 15.51
N SER A 232 0.54 -7.39 14.49
CA SER A 232 1.67 -8.08 13.85
C SER A 232 2.60 -7.14 13.10
N ALA A 233 2.08 -6.04 12.56
CA ALA A 233 2.87 -4.96 11.97
C ALA A 233 3.73 -4.21 13.00
N ASN A 234 3.41 -4.35 14.29
CA ASN A 234 4.16 -3.78 15.40
C ASN A 234 4.27 -2.24 15.30
N ARG A 235 5.49 -1.69 15.14
CA ARG A 235 5.73 -0.25 14.95
C ARG A 235 5.81 0.18 13.48
N THR A 236 5.60 -0.72 12.54
CA THR A 236 5.48 -0.40 11.12
C THR A 236 4.11 0.21 10.86
N LEU A 237 4.05 1.36 10.22
CA LEU A 237 2.80 2.01 9.83
C LEU A 237 2.05 1.11 8.83
N LEU A 238 0.74 0.89 9.04
CA LEU A 238 -0.02 -0.05 8.23
C LEU A 238 -1.03 0.65 7.33
N LEU A 239 -1.01 0.31 6.04
CA LEU A 239 -1.97 0.73 5.03
C LEU A 239 -2.80 -0.48 4.59
N VAL A 240 -4.12 -0.32 4.55
CA VAL A 240 -5.01 -1.38 4.08
C VAL A 240 -5.54 -1.05 2.69
N SER A 241 -5.49 -2.03 1.79
CA SER A 241 -6.03 -1.88 0.43
C SER A 241 -7.48 -2.32 0.33
N GLY A 242 -8.20 -1.75 -0.66
CA GLY A 242 -9.60 -2.08 -0.91
C GLY A 242 -9.85 -3.52 -1.36
N GLY A 243 -8.82 -4.21 -1.84
CA GLY A 243 -8.96 -5.57 -2.39
C GLY A 243 -9.61 -5.58 -3.77
N GLU A 244 -10.15 -6.73 -4.17
CA GLU A 244 -10.94 -6.89 -5.40
C GLU A 244 -12.27 -6.16 -5.28
N HIS A 245 -12.94 -5.90 -6.43
CA HIS A 245 -14.19 -5.14 -6.48
C HIS A 245 -15.24 -5.68 -5.49
N ALA A 246 -15.38 -4.98 -4.38
CA ALA A 246 -16.54 -5.05 -3.50
C ALA A 246 -17.40 -3.81 -3.76
N GLY A 247 -18.69 -3.90 -3.54
CA GLY A 247 -19.57 -2.70 -3.57
C GLY A 247 -19.07 -1.65 -2.56
N ASP A 248 -19.46 -0.40 -2.75
CA ASP A 248 -19.00 0.73 -1.95
C ASP A 248 -19.22 0.55 -0.45
N GLU A 249 -20.38 0.02 -0.07
CA GLU A 249 -20.72 -0.24 1.33
C GLU A 249 -19.72 -1.21 1.99
N ALA A 250 -19.43 -2.33 1.33
CA ALA A 250 -18.47 -3.31 1.85
C ALA A 250 -17.04 -2.75 1.92
N MET A 251 -16.67 -1.88 0.97
CA MET A 251 -15.38 -1.22 0.97
C MET A 251 -15.28 -0.17 2.10
N LEU A 252 -16.33 0.63 2.31
CA LEU A 252 -16.38 1.60 3.40
C LEU A 252 -16.39 0.91 4.77
N GLU A 253 -17.03 -0.26 4.88
CA GLU A 253 -16.98 -1.06 6.11
C GLU A 253 -15.58 -1.59 6.41
N LYS A 254 -14.87 -2.12 5.40
CA LYS A 254 -13.46 -2.51 5.55
C LYS A 254 -12.57 -1.32 5.94
N ALA A 255 -12.84 -0.14 5.39
CA ALA A 255 -12.14 1.09 5.76
C ALA A 255 -12.37 1.44 7.24
N ARG A 256 -13.63 1.41 7.72
CA ARG A 256 -13.95 1.65 9.14
C ARG A 256 -13.22 0.67 10.04
N GLN A 257 -13.35 -0.62 9.78
CA GLN A 257 -12.71 -1.67 10.58
C GLN A 257 -11.18 -1.54 10.61
N SER A 258 -10.58 -1.17 9.48
CA SER A 258 -9.13 -0.93 9.41
C SER A 258 -8.68 0.23 10.29
N MET A 259 -9.42 1.34 10.24
CA MET A 259 -9.10 2.53 11.05
C MET A 259 -9.36 2.30 12.55
N GLU A 260 -10.42 1.58 12.91
CA GLU A 260 -10.72 1.16 14.28
C GLU A 260 -9.63 0.25 14.85
N ALA A 261 -9.08 -0.66 14.04
CA ALA A 261 -7.96 -1.51 14.43
C ALA A 261 -6.66 -0.73 14.69
N GLY A 262 -6.55 0.50 14.19
CA GLY A 262 -5.37 1.35 14.32
C GLY A 262 -4.47 1.36 13.09
N ALA A 263 -4.99 1.02 11.91
CA ALA A 263 -4.26 1.26 10.67
C ALA A 263 -3.93 2.75 10.51
N THR A 264 -2.79 3.05 9.88
CA THR A 264 -2.40 4.43 9.59
C THR A 264 -3.23 5.01 8.46
N GLY A 265 -3.69 4.17 7.54
CA GLY A 265 -4.50 4.66 6.45
C GLY A 265 -4.88 3.60 5.43
N LEU A 266 -5.29 4.11 4.29
CA LEU A 266 -5.88 3.36 3.20
C LEU A 266 -5.10 3.59 1.91
N ILE A 267 -5.13 2.62 1.01
CA ILE A 267 -4.51 2.73 -0.32
C ILE A 267 -5.43 2.06 -1.35
N PHE A 268 -6.18 2.88 -2.08
CA PHE A 268 -7.21 2.43 -3.02
C PHE A 268 -6.92 2.96 -4.42
N GLY A 269 -6.75 2.06 -5.38
CA GLY A 269 -6.47 2.37 -6.78
C GLY A 269 -7.70 2.15 -7.66
N ARG A 270 -7.87 0.96 -8.21
CA ARG A 270 -8.95 0.61 -9.16
C ARG A 270 -10.34 0.98 -8.66
N ASN A 271 -10.63 0.76 -7.40
CA ASN A 271 -11.91 1.12 -6.79
C ASN A 271 -12.19 2.64 -6.85
N VAL A 272 -11.15 3.45 -7.00
CA VAL A 272 -11.26 4.90 -7.16
C VAL A 272 -11.26 5.28 -8.64
N PHE A 273 -10.20 4.98 -9.39
CA PHE A 273 -10.02 5.53 -10.73
C PHE A 273 -10.77 4.78 -11.87
N GLN A 274 -11.42 3.65 -11.60
CA GLN A 274 -12.27 2.94 -12.58
C GLN A 274 -13.74 3.40 -12.52
N ARG A 275 -13.96 4.68 -12.24
CA ARG A 275 -15.27 5.33 -12.11
C ARG A 275 -15.24 6.68 -12.80
N SER A 276 -16.42 7.29 -13.00
CA SER A 276 -16.45 8.70 -13.38
C SER A 276 -15.73 9.56 -12.34
N HIS A 277 -15.19 10.69 -12.76
CA HIS A 277 -14.47 11.63 -11.89
C HIS A 277 -15.30 12.01 -10.65
N ASP A 278 -16.57 12.37 -10.84
CA ASP A 278 -17.48 12.77 -9.75
C ASP A 278 -17.77 11.61 -8.78
N ASP A 279 -17.95 10.38 -9.29
CA ASP A 279 -18.13 9.21 -8.44
C ASP A 279 -16.88 8.90 -7.61
N SER A 280 -15.72 9.09 -8.21
CA SER A 280 -14.44 8.96 -7.53
C SER A 280 -14.33 9.95 -6.38
N LEU A 281 -14.62 11.22 -6.62
CA LEU A 281 -14.58 12.26 -5.59
C LEU A 281 -15.60 12.02 -4.47
N ARG A 282 -16.81 11.54 -4.80
CA ARG A 282 -17.82 11.17 -3.78
C ARG A 282 -17.32 10.04 -2.87
N LEU A 283 -16.75 8.99 -3.44
CA LEU A 283 -16.20 7.89 -2.67
C LEU A 283 -15.03 8.35 -1.79
N ILE A 284 -14.13 9.16 -2.35
CA ILE A 284 -12.97 9.70 -1.62
C ILE A 284 -13.45 10.54 -0.43
N ALA A 285 -14.48 11.38 -0.60
CA ALA A 285 -15.06 12.16 0.49
C ALA A 285 -15.55 11.27 1.64
N GLN A 286 -16.26 10.18 1.34
CA GLN A 286 -16.72 9.22 2.36
C GLN A 286 -15.55 8.51 3.07
N LEU A 287 -14.51 8.14 2.34
CA LEU A 287 -13.30 7.56 2.94
C LEU A 287 -12.60 8.55 3.87
N ARG A 288 -12.49 9.82 3.45
CA ARG A 288 -11.92 10.90 4.27
C ARG A 288 -12.73 11.18 5.54
N GLU A 289 -14.06 11.08 5.50
CA GLU A 289 -14.91 11.18 6.69
C GLU A 289 -14.60 10.05 7.70
N ILE A 290 -14.30 8.85 7.22
CA ILE A 290 -13.87 7.75 8.08
C ILE A 290 -12.51 8.09 8.73
N LEU A 291 -11.52 8.47 7.92
CA LEU A 291 -10.17 8.81 8.42
C LEU A 291 -10.20 9.99 9.41
N ALA A 292 -11.08 10.96 9.20
CA ALA A 292 -11.20 12.15 10.07
C ALA A 292 -11.57 11.81 11.52
N LYS A 293 -12.24 10.67 11.75
CA LYS A 293 -12.63 10.19 13.07
C LYS A 293 -11.48 9.54 13.85
N HIS A 294 -10.33 9.33 13.22
CA HIS A 294 -9.20 8.59 13.78
C HIS A 294 -7.87 9.40 13.73
N PRO A 295 -7.80 10.62 14.30
CA PRO A 295 -6.55 11.38 14.35
C PRO A 295 -5.50 10.66 15.19
N SER A 296 -4.20 10.91 14.93
CA SER A 296 -3.07 10.36 15.73
C SER A 296 -2.38 11.44 16.53
#